data_2466a0dfff839efc2706de043eb0a815
#
_entry.id   2466a0dfff839efc2706de043eb0a815
#
_cell.length_a   1.000
_cell.length_b   1.000
_cell.length_c   1.000
_cell.angle_alpha   90.00
_cell.angle_beta   90.00
_cell.angle_gamma   90.00
#
_symmetry.space_group_name_H-M   'P 1'
#
loop_
_entity.id
_entity.type
_entity.pdbx_description
1 polymer ?
#
loop_
_entity_poly.entity_id
_entity_poly.type
_entity_poly.pdbx_seq_one_letter_code
_entity_poly.pdbx_strand_id
1 'polypeptide(L)'
;MGGFFGTVSKRDAISDVFFGTDYHSHLGTRRGGMAAYDPEVGLQREIHNIENSPFRTKFDHVFEETKGNSAIGCISDSDPQPLMIRSNLGTYAICVIGIINNAEQLINQYLSFSGGHFDVMTGGKVNAVELVAALINQKSDFTDGIKFAQNAIDGSASIMILKEDGSIIAARDKFGRLPI
;
A
#
# COMPACT_ATOMS: atom_id res chain seq x y z
N MET A 1 -0.56 0.48 -14.27
CA MET A 1 -0.67 -0.83 -13.59
C MET A 1 0.38 -0.91 -12.51
N GLY A 2 0.49 -2.03 -11.81
CA GLY A 2 1.47 -2.20 -10.76
C GLY A 2 1.41 -3.61 -10.19
N GLY A 3 2.25 -3.90 -9.21
CA GLY A 3 2.26 -5.16 -8.49
C GLY A 3 2.77 -4.95 -7.07
N PHE A 4 2.50 -5.89 -6.19
CA PHE A 4 3.03 -5.86 -4.84
C PHE A 4 3.52 -7.24 -4.41
N PHE A 5 4.39 -7.25 -3.44
CA PHE A 5 4.94 -8.44 -2.81
C PHE A 5 4.96 -8.23 -1.29
N GLY A 6 4.71 -9.29 -0.53
CA GLY A 6 4.77 -9.23 0.93
C GLY A 6 5.24 -10.55 1.52
N THR A 7 5.97 -10.46 2.62
CA THR A 7 6.46 -11.63 3.34
C THR A 7 6.49 -11.41 4.86
N VAL A 8 6.26 -12.47 5.58
CA VAL A 8 6.49 -12.59 7.02
C VAL A 8 7.45 -13.74 7.25
N SER A 9 8.53 -13.49 7.95
CA SER A 9 9.61 -14.46 8.16
C SER A 9 9.98 -14.56 9.65
N LYS A 10 10.56 -15.68 10.03
CA LYS A 10 11.23 -15.82 11.33
C LYS A 10 12.63 -15.18 11.35
N ARG A 11 13.13 -14.79 10.19
CA ARG A 11 14.41 -14.12 9.98
C ARG A 11 14.14 -12.75 9.34
N ASP A 12 15.19 -12.11 8.86
CA ASP A 12 15.04 -10.91 8.06
C ASP A 12 14.22 -11.17 6.78
N ALA A 13 13.26 -10.29 6.50
CA ALA A 13 12.33 -10.37 5.38
C ALA A 13 12.72 -9.42 4.22
N ILE A 14 13.72 -8.55 4.44
CA ILE A 14 14.03 -7.45 3.51
C ILE A 14 14.52 -7.98 2.17
N SER A 15 15.39 -8.99 2.17
CA SER A 15 15.87 -9.62 0.92
C SER A 15 14.72 -10.13 0.06
N ASP A 16 13.78 -10.85 0.67
CA ASP A 16 12.65 -11.44 -0.05
C ASP A 16 11.76 -10.37 -0.65
N VAL A 17 11.46 -9.30 0.14
CA VAL A 17 10.62 -8.20 -0.35
C VAL A 17 11.33 -7.36 -1.40
N PHE A 18 12.63 -7.09 -1.23
CA PHE A 18 13.42 -6.36 -2.21
C PHE A 18 13.39 -7.05 -3.58
N PHE A 19 13.77 -8.34 -3.64
CA PHE A 19 13.79 -9.08 -4.90
C PHE A 19 12.39 -9.40 -5.43
N GLY A 20 11.42 -9.68 -4.54
CA GLY A 20 10.02 -9.91 -4.93
C GLY A 20 9.39 -8.66 -5.53
N THR A 21 9.68 -7.48 -4.99
CA THR A 21 9.20 -6.20 -5.53
C THR A 21 9.90 -5.86 -6.84
N ASP A 22 11.21 -6.05 -6.92
CA ASP A 22 11.98 -5.85 -8.15
C ASP A 22 11.50 -6.75 -9.31
N TYR A 23 11.10 -7.98 -9.00
CA TYR A 23 10.50 -8.87 -10.00
C TYR A 23 9.24 -8.26 -10.64
N HIS A 24 8.48 -7.44 -9.90
CA HIS A 24 7.31 -6.74 -10.41
C HIS A 24 7.63 -5.41 -11.12
N SER A 25 8.91 -5.01 -11.22
CA SER A 25 9.30 -3.73 -11.84
C SER A 25 8.94 -3.62 -13.33
N HIS A 26 8.66 -4.75 -14.00
CA HIS A 26 8.13 -4.77 -15.36
C HIS A 26 6.63 -4.41 -15.45
N LEU A 27 5.90 -4.38 -14.33
CA LEU A 27 4.46 -4.05 -14.27
C LEU A 27 4.18 -2.57 -14.05
N GLY A 28 5.20 -1.79 -13.73
CA GLY A 28 5.10 -0.35 -13.50
C GLY A 28 6.47 0.31 -13.56
N THR A 29 6.49 1.59 -13.92
CA THR A 29 7.74 2.27 -14.25
C THR A 29 7.97 3.58 -13.52
N ARG A 30 7.03 4.02 -12.66
CA ARG A 30 7.11 5.36 -12.08
C ARG A 30 7.50 5.39 -10.62
N ARG A 31 6.88 4.57 -9.81
CA ARG A 31 7.06 4.57 -8.36
C ARG A 31 7.37 3.18 -7.86
N GLY A 32 8.34 3.09 -6.99
CA GLY A 32 8.59 1.91 -6.16
C GLY A 32 8.51 2.30 -4.69
N GLY A 33 8.06 1.38 -3.86
CA GLY A 33 8.01 1.60 -2.42
C GLY A 33 8.12 0.31 -1.63
N MET A 34 8.68 0.43 -0.44
CA MET A 34 8.80 -0.65 0.54
C MET A 34 8.39 -0.15 1.91
N ALA A 35 7.77 -1.01 2.71
CA ALA A 35 7.58 -0.81 4.14
C ALA A 35 7.96 -2.09 4.87
N ALA A 36 8.61 -1.94 6.01
CA ALA A 36 9.07 -3.04 6.85
C ALA A 36 8.67 -2.82 8.30
N TYR A 37 8.47 -3.89 9.02
CA TYR A 37 8.28 -3.89 10.46
C TYR A 37 9.42 -4.65 11.13
N ASP A 38 10.02 -3.99 12.11
CA ASP A 38 10.99 -4.56 13.03
C ASP A 38 10.48 -4.39 14.47
N PRO A 39 10.57 -5.40 15.34
CA PRO A 39 10.09 -5.31 16.73
C PRO A 39 10.77 -4.22 17.57
N GLU A 40 12.02 -3.84 17.25
CA GLU A 40 12.77 -2.82 17.98
C GLU A 40 12.57 -1.42 17.43
N VAL A 41 12.47 -1.29 16.11
CA VAL A 41 12.39 0.01 15.40
C VAL A 41 10.95 0.40 15.08
N GLY A 42 10.07 -0.60 14.87
CA GLY A 42 8.70 -0.40 14.43
C GLY A 42 8.57 -0.37 12.91
N LEU A 43 7.54 0.32 12.42
CA LEU A 43 7.27 0.46 10.99
C LEU A 43 8.22 1.49 10.35
N GLN A 44 8.85 1.09 9.25
CA GLN A 44 9.72 1.90 8.41
C GLN A 44 9.17 1.92 6.98
N ARG A 45 9.42 2.98 6.23
CA ARG A 45 8.92 3.11 4.84
C ARG A 45 9.85 3.96 3.99
N GLU A 46 10.05 3.50 2.74
CA GLU A 46 10.73 4.25 1.68
C GLU A 46 9.92 4.22 0.38
N ILE A 47 9.89 5.34 -0.33
CA ILE A 47 9.27 5.49 -1.65
C ILE A 47 10.19 6.28 -2.57
N HIS A 48 10.43 5.76 -3.76
CA HIS A 48 11.26 6.42 -4.76
C HIS A 48 10.59 6.50 -6.14
N ASN A 49 10.97 7.55 -6.88
CA ASN A 49 10.73 7.62 -8.31
C ASN A 49 11.74 6.69 -9.03
N ILE A 50 11.23 5.77 -9.82
CA ILE A 50 12.03 4.79 -10.58
C ILE A 50 11.99 5.01 -12.10
N GLU A 51 11.45 6.16 -12.56
CA GLU A 51 11.36 6.46 -14.00
C GLU A 51 12.73 6.53 -14.68
N ASN A 52 13.72 7.09 -13.98
CA ASN A 52 15.06 7.36 -14.53
C ASN A 52 16.14 6.44 -13.96
N SER A 53 15.78 5.46 -13.13
CA SER A 53 16.73 4.54 -12.51
C SER A 53 15.99 3.29 -12.03
N PRO A 54 16.56 2.09 -12.26
CA PRO A 54 15.94 0.84 -11.86
C PRO A 54 15.62 0.79 -10.35
N PHE A 55 14.60 0.02 -9.98
CA PHE A 55 14.20 -0.20 -8.60
C PHE A 55 15.42 -0.58 -7.73
N ARG A 56 16.21 -1.56 -8.16
CA ARG A 56 17.40 -2.01 -7.41
C ARG A 56 18.36 -0.88 -7.06
N THR A 57 18.65 0.00 -8.00
CA THR A 57 19.57 1.12 -7.77
C THR A 57 19.01 2.14 -6.77
N LYS A 58 17.69 2.34 -6.80
CA LYS A 58 17.03 3.31 -5.90
C LYS A 58 16.85 2.78 -4.48
N PHE A 59 16.76 1.47 -4.31
CA PHE A 59 16.51 0.82 -3.03
C PHE A 59 17.73 0.07 -2.47
N ASP A 60 18.92 0.24 -3.05
CA ASP A 60 20.15 -0.42 -2.62
C ASP A 60 20.47 -0.12 -1.15
N HIS A 61 20.41 1.16 -0.76
CA HIS A 61 20.61 1.58 0.63
C HIS A 61 19.51 1.05 1.57
N VAL A 62 18.26 0.97 1.10
CA VAL A 62 17.15 0.39 1.89
C VAL A 62 17.42 -1.08 2.17
N PHE A 63 17.94 -1.80 1.18
CA PHE A 63 18.31 -3.19 1.32
C PHE A 63 19.44 -3.40 2.35
N GLU A 64 20.40 -2.48 2.43
CA GLU A 64 21.54 -2.57 3.35
C GLU A 64 21.21 -2.09 4.78
N GLU A 65 20.38 -1.06 4.92
CA GLU A 65 20.15 -0.36 6.17
C GLU A 65 18.87 -0.78 6.91
N THR A 66 17.85 -1.23 6.15
CA THR A 66 16.57 -1.63 6.74
C THR A 66 16.62 -3.06 7.24
N LYS A 67 16.01 -3.30 8.38
CA LYS A 67 15.79 -4.64 8.94
C LYS A 67 14.30 -4.83 9.23
N GLY A 68 13.86 -6.07 9.19
CA GLY A 68 12.49 -6.39 9.56
C GLY A 68 12.16 -7.85 9.30
N ASN A 69 11.28 -8.40 10.11
CA ASN A 69 10.78 -9.76 9.96
C ASN A 69 9.49 -9.84 9.14
N SER A 70 8.90 -8.70 8.85
CA SER A 70 7.71 -8.57 7.98
C SER A 70 7.89 -7.35 7.10
N ALA A 71 7.59 -7.49 5.82
CA ALA A 71 7.69 -6.37 4.90
C ALA A 71 6.74 -6.52 3.72
N ILE A 72 6.37 -5.37 3.14
CA ILE A 72 5.61 -5.26 1.90
C ILE A 72 6.34 -4.32 0.94
N GLY A 73 6.21 -4.59 -0.35
CA GLY A 73 6.75 -3.72 -1.39
C GLY A 73 5.79 -3.63 -2.56
N CYS A 74 5.86 -2.54 -3.31
CA CYS A 74 5.01 -2.32 -4.47
C CYS A 74 5.69 -1.50 -5.55
N ILE A 75 5.24 -1.75 -6.76
CA ILE A 75 5.52 -0.94 -7.96
C ILE A 75 4.20 -0.33 -8.42
N SER A 76 4.21 0.95 -8.79
CA SER A 76 3.02 1.68 -9.23
C SER A 76 3.34 2.66 -10.35
N ASP A 77 2.41 2.82 -11.28
CA ASP A 77 2.45 3.85 -12.32
C ASP A 77 1.72 5.13 -11.92
N SER A 78 1.01 5.14 -10.82
CA SER A 78 0.19 6.27 -10.40
C SER A 78 0.69 6.86 -9.09
N ASP A 79 0.19 6.33 -8.01
CA ASP A 79 0.32 6.93 -6.70
C ASP A 79 1.58 6.44 -5.96
N PRO A 80 2.29 7.33 -5.25
CA PRO A 80 3.33 6.91 -4.32
C PRO A 80 2.71 6.06 -3.20
N GLN A 81 3.30 4.89 -2.97
CA GLN A 81 2.88 3.90 -1.97
C GLN A 81 4.04 2.96 -1.63
N PRO A 82 4.03 2.26 -0.45
CA PRO A 82 2.95 2.18 0.52
C PRO A 82 2.74 3.48 1.29
N LEU A 83 1.51 3.76 1.72
CA LEU A 83 1.23 4.86 2.63
C LEU A 83 1.23 4.39 4.07
N MET A 84 1.81 5.20 4.97
CA MET A 84 1.69 5.01 6.42
C MET A 84 0.43 5.71 6.90
N ILE A 85 -0.45 4.97 7.54
CA ILE A 85 -1.73 5.43 8.05
C ILE A 85 -1.77 5.22 9.56
N ARG A 86 -2.25 6.24 10.28
CA ARG A 86 -2.63 6.10 11.68
C ARG A 86 -4.12 6.38 11.83
N SER A 87 -4.85 5.42 12.39
CA SER A 87 -6.31 5.49 12.50
C SER A 87 -6.82 4.80 13.77
N ASN A 88 -8.12 4.67 13.87
CA ASN A 88 -8.80 3.86 14.90
C ASN A 88 -8.43 2.35 14.84
N LEU A 89 -7.88 1.89 13.70
CA LEU A 89 -7.42 0.49 13.52
C LEU A 89 -5.94 0.29 13.88
N GLY A 90 -5.27 1.33 14.43
CA GLY A 90 -3.85 1.34 14.74
C GLY A 90 -3.02 2.01 13.64
N THR A 91 -1.70 1.77 13.68
CA THR A 91 -0.75 2.23 12.66
C THR A 91 -0.46 1.09 11.69
N TYR A 92 -0.48 1.40 10.39
CA TYR A 92 -0.21 0.40 9.36
C TYR A 92 0.32 1.03 8.07
N ALA A 93 1.01 0.24 7.27
CA ALA A 93 1.38 0.59 5.90
C ALA A 93 0.42 -0.11 4.92
N ILE A 94 0.00 0.57 3.87
CA ILE A 94 -0.97 0.04 2.89
C ILE A 94 -0.51 0.26 1.46
N CYS A 95 -0.64 -0.80 0.65
CA CYS A 95 -0.53 -0.78 -0.81
C CYS A 95 -1.88 -1.13 -1.44
N VAL A 96 -2.19 -0.47 -2.54
CA VAL A 96 -3.40 -0.74 -3.33
C VAL A 96 -3.05 -0.83 -4.81
N ILE A 97 -3.42 -1.92 -5.44
CA ILE A 97 -3.29 -2.11 -6.89
C ILE A 97 -4.68 -2.31 -7.49
N GLY A 98 -5.05 -1.43 -8.40
CA GLY A 98 -6.37 -1.49 -9.03
C GLY A 98 -6.74 -0.22 -9.76
N ILE A 99 -8.02 -0.10 -10.10
CA ILE A 99 -8.63 1.07 -10.76
C ILE A 99 -9.92 1.40 -10.02
N ILE A 100 -10.07 2.66 -9.63
CA ILE A 100 -11.26 3.18 -8.94
C ILE A 100 -11.95 4.18 -9.88
N ASN A 101 -13.01 3.73 -10.57
CA ASN A 101 -13.70 4.56 -11.54
C ASN A 101 -14.52 5.67 -10.89
N ASN A 102 -15.05 5.43 -9.71
CA ASN A 102 -15.90 6.36 -8.95
C ASN A 102 -15.15 7.12 -7.84
N ALA A 103 -13.84 7.34 -7.99
CA ALA A 103 -13.00 7.96 -6.97
C ALA A 103 -13.54 9.33 -6.51
N GLU A 104 -13.85 10.24 -7.43
CA GLU A 104 -14.38 11.57 -7.12
C GLU A 104 -15.71 11.52 -6.34
N GLN A 105 -16.59 10.58 -6.70
CA GLN A 105 -17.84 10.36 -5.98
C GLN A 105 -17.57 9.93 -4.52
N LEU A 106 -16.66 8.98 -4.32
CA LEU A 106 -16.31 8.48 -2.98
C LEU A 106 -15.62 9.55 -2.14
N ILE A 107 -14.74 10.36 -2.75
CA ILE A 107 -14.10 11.50 -2.09
C ILE A 107 -15.14 12.49 -1.60
N ASN A 108 -16.05 12.92 -2.46
CA ASN A 108 -17.11 13.88 -2.10
C ASN A 108 -18.04 13.32 -1.01
N GLN A 109 -18.40 12.06 -1.08
CA GLN A 109 -19.17 11.39 -0.03
C GLN A 109 -18.41 11.37 1.30
N TYR A 110 -17.14 11.00 1.30
CA TYR A 110 -16.31 10.97 2.50
C TYR A 110 -16.21 12.36 3.15
N LEU A 111 -15.87 13.39 2.37
CA LEU A 111 -15.74 14.76 2.86
C LEU A 111 -17.04 15.32 3.44
N SER A 112 -18.18 15.01 2.80
CA SER A 112 -19.49 15.49 3.26
C SER A 112 -19.95 14.82 4.56
N PHE A 113 -19.54 13.57 4.79
CA PHE A 113 -19.99 12.78 5.94
C PHE A 113 -19.03 12.90 7.14
N SER A 114 -17.72 12.85 6.90
CA SER A 114 -16.73 12.74 7.97
C SER A 114 -16.20 14.09 8.46
N GLY A 115 -16.37 15.17 7.67
CA GLY A 115 -15.66 16.43 7.91
C GLY A 115 -14.13 16.29 7.84
N GLY A 116 -13.65 15.16 7.31
CA GLY A 116 -12.23 14.85 7.16
C GLY A 116 -11.57 15.62 6.02
N HIS A 117 -10.30 15.33 5.81
CA HIS A 117 -9.50 15.86 4.71
C HIS A 117 -8.62 14.74 4.14
N PHE A 118 -8.00 15.01 3.02
CA PHE A 118 -6.98 14.17 2.42
C PHE A 118 -5.65 14.92 2.38
N ASP A 119 -4.59 14.28 2.85
CA ASP A 119 -3.27 14.89 2.98
C ASP A 119 -2.39 14.60 1.77
N VAL A 120 -2.58 13.45 1.13
CA VAL A 120 -1.71 12.99 0.05
C VAL A 120 -2.34 13.28 -1.30
N MET A 121 -1.75 14.23 -2.02
CA MET A 121 -2.18 14.62 -3.36
C MET A 121 -1.15 14.18 -4.40
N THR A 122 -1.61 13.61 -5.50
CA THR A 122 -0.78 13.20 -6.64
C THR A 122 -1.31 13.86 -7.91
N GLY A 123 -0.51 14.78 -8.49
CA GLY A 123 -0.93 15.48 -9.71
C GLY A 123 -2.23 16.28 -9.55
N GLY A 124 -2.49 16.87 -8.38
CA GLY A 124 -3.71 17.60 -8.08
C GLY A 124 -4.93 16.75 -7.75
N LYS A 125 -4.77 15.43 -7.66
CA LYS A 125 -5.82 14.49 -7.27
C LYS A 125 -5.49 13.83 -5.94
N VAL A 126 -6.53 13.44 -5.20
CA VAL A 126 -6.37 12.62 -3.98
C VAL A 126 -5.71 11.31 -4.34
N ASN A 127 -4.73 10.90 -3.53
CA ASN A 127 -4.07 9.61 -3.68
C ASN A 127 -5.09 8.47 -3.49
N ALA A 128 -5.18 7.56 -4.46
CA ALA A 128 -6.14 6.47 -4.43
C ALA A 128 -5.92 5.51 -3.24
N VAL A 129 -4.68 5.38 -2.77
CA VAL A 129 -4.35 4.54 -1.61
C VAL A 129 -4.90 5.16 -0.32
N GLU A 130 -4.80 6.49 -0.19
CA GLU A 130 -5.38 7.21 0.95
C GLU A 130 -6.91 7.13 0.95
N LEU A 131 -7.55 7.25 -0.22
CA LEU A 131 -8.99 7.06 -0.36
C LEU A 131 -9.42 5.66 0.12
N VAL A 132 -8.71 4.61 -0.29
CA VAL A 132 -9.03 3.25 0.15
C VAL A 132 -8.82 3.09 1.65
N ALA A 133 -7.74 3.65 2.21
CA ALA A 133 -7.52 3.66 3.66
C ALA A 133 -8.64 4.40 4.41
N ALA A 134 -9.10 5.55 3.90
CA ALA A 134 -10.21 6.30 4.47
C ALA A 134 -11.52 5.51 4.47
N LEU A 135 -11.78 4.72 3.43
CA LEU A 135 -12.94 3.83 3.38
C LEU A 135 -12.82 2.69 4.40
N ILE A 136 -11.65 2.06 4.50
CA ILE A 136 -11.37 0.99 5.47
C ILE A 136 -11.60 1.49 6.91
N ASN A 137 -11.08 2.67 7.22
CA ASN A 137 -11.13 3.27 8.55
C ASN A 137 -12.54 3.69 9.02
N GLN A 138 -13.56 3.60 8.16
CA GLN A 138 -14.96 3.81 8.56
C GLN A 138 -15.53 2.61 9.34
N LYS A 139 -14.80 1.52 9.46
CA LYS A 139 -15.22 0.32 10.20
C LYS A 139 -14.37 0.09 11.45
N SER A 140 -14.81 -0.84 12.28
CA SER A 140 -14.15 -1.16 13.56
C SER A 140 -13.04 -2.19 13.43
N ASP A 141 -12.94 -2.88 12.30
CA ASP A 141 -11.89 -3.85 12.01
C ASP A 141 -11.52 -3.88 10.53
N PHE A 142 -10.34 -4.44 10.21
CA PHE A 142 -9.84 -4.50 8.85
C PHE A 142 -10.69 -5.35 7.91
N THR A 143 -11.25 -6.45 8.39
CA THR A 143 -12.02 -7.36 7.55
C THR A 143 -13.29 -6.67 7.01
N ASP A 144 -14.04 -6.04 7.90
CA ASP A 144 -15.24 -5.31 7.52
C ASP A 144 -14.91 -4.02 6.77
N GLY A 145 -13.80 -3.36 7.12
CA GLY A 145 -13.29 -2.20 6.41
C GLY A 145 -12.92 -2.50 4.96
N ILE A 146 -12.18 -3.57 4.74
CA ILE A 146 -11.79 -4.00 3.38
C ILE A 146 -13.02 -4.41 2.56
N LYS A 147 -13.94 -5.18 3.13
CA LYS A 147 -15.20 -5.54 2.45
C LYS A 147 -16.02 -4.30 2.09
N PHE A 148 -16.11 -3.34 3.01
CA PHE A 148 -16.80 -2.09 2.76
C PHE A 148 -16.15 -1.31 1.62
N ALA A 149 -14.83 -1.10 1.65
CA ALA A 149 -14.09 -0.40 0.61
C ALA A 149 -14.27 -1.08 -0.75
N GLN A 150 -14.08 -2.40 -0.82
CA GLN A 150 -14.23 -3.16 -2.08
C GLN A 150 -15.66 -3.15 -2.64
N ASN A 151 -16.69 -3.08 -1.78
CA ASN A 151 -18.07 -2.96 -2.23
C ASN A 151 -18.42 -1.56 -2.71
N ALA A 152 -17.86 -0.52 -2.09
CA ALA A 152 -18.08 0.87 -2.49
C ALA A 152 -17.37 1.23 -3.81
N ILE A 153 -16.24 0.57 -4.10
CA ILE A 153 -15.42 0.84 -5.28
C ILE A 153 -16.10 0.27 -6.55
N ASP A 154 -16.35 1.14 -7.52
CA ASP A 154 -16.59 0.74 -8.91
C ASP A 154 -15.24 0.56 -9.61
N GLY A 155 -14.89 -0.69 -9.86
CA GLY A 155 -13.58 -1.07 -10.41
C GLY A 155 -12.97 -2.27 -9.72
N SER A 156 -11.68 -2.18 -9.41
CA SER A 156 -10.92 -3.23 -8.71
C SER A 156 -9.97 -2.62 -7.69
N ALA A 157 -9.77 -3.31 -6.56
CA ALA A 157 -8.78 -2.95 -5.55
C ALA A 157 -8.28 -4.22 -4.87
N SER A 158 -7.08 -4.64 -5.20
CA SER A 158 -6.30 -5.59 -4.41
C SER A 158 -5.49 -4.81 -3.38
N ILE A 159 -5.53 -5.23 -2.13
CA ILE A 159 -5.04 -4.46 -0.98
C ILE A 159 -4.05 -5.31 -0.21
N MET A 160 -2.92 -4.73 0.17
CA MET A 160 -1.97 -5.33 1.10
C MET A 160 -1.66 -4.35 2.22
N ILE A 161 -1.77 -4.82 3.46
CA ILE A 161 -1.57 -4.04 4.68
C ILE A 161 -0.52 -4.72 5.54
N LEU A 162 0.49 -3.96 5.97
CA LEU A 162 1.44 -4.33 7.02
C LEU A 162 1.10 -3.56 8.29
N LYS A 163 0.77 -4.27 9.36
CA LYS A 163 0.37 -3.69 10.64
C LYS A 163 1.56 -3.44 11.57
N GLU A 164 1.35 -2.60 12.57
CA GLU A 164 2.34 -2.30 13.61
C GLU A 164 2.68 -3.46 14.56
N ASP A 165 2.01 -4.60 14.43
CA ASP A 165 2.34 -5.86 15.10
C ASP A 165 3.11 -6.84 14.19
N GLY A 166 3.47 -6.41 12.98
CA GLY A 166 4.17 -7.21 11.99
C GLY A 166 3.28 -8.17 11.19
N SER A 167 1.98 -8.23 11.47
CA SER A 167 1.07 -9.06 10.68
C SER A 167 0.76 -8.42 9.32
N ILE A 168 0.56 -9.26 8.30
CA ILE A 168 0.18 -8.83 6.96
C ILE A 168 -1.24 -9.31 6.65
N ILE A 169 -2.05 -8.39 6.10
CA ILE A 169 -3.35 -8.69 5.52
C ILE A 169 -3.25 -8.51 4.01
N ALA A 170 -3.60 -9.55 3.26
CA ALA A 170 -3.69 -9.50 1.81
C ALA A 170 -5.14 -9.78 1.39
N ALA A 171 -5.72 -8.86 0.63
CA ALA A 171 -7.10 -8.96 0.18
C ALA A 171 -7.17 -8.82 -1.34
N ARG A 172 -7.58 -9.91 -1.98
CA ARG A 172 -7.84 -9.96 -3.41
C ARG A 172 -9.06 -9.10 -3.76
N ASP A 173 -9.05 -8.47 -4.92
CA ASP A 173 -10.22 -7.72 -5.39
C ASP A 173 -11.45 -8.64 -5.52
N LYS A 174 -12.65 -8.07 -5.35
CA LYS A 174 -13.92 -8.83 -5.33
C LYS A 174 -14.20 -9.66 -6.58
N PHE A 175 -13.56 -9.35 -7.70
CA PHE A 175 -13.70 -10.09 -8.96
C PHE A 175 -12.55 -11.05 -9.23
N GLY A 176 -11.54 -11.07 -8.38
CA GLY A 176 -10.37 -11.92 -8.53
C GLY A 176 -9.52 -11.63 -9.77
N ARG A 177 -9.50 -10.38 -10.23
CA ARG A 177 -8.79 -9.98 -11.46
C ARG A 177 -7.27 -10.01 -11.32
N LEU A 178 -6.77 -9.72 -10.13
CA LEU A 178 -5.35 -9.80 -9.82
C LEU A 178 -5.11 -10.96 -8.85
N PRO A 179 -4.11 -11.82 -9.11
CA PRO A 179 -3.73 -12.87 -8.17
C PRO A 179 -3.10 -12.27 -6.91
N ILE A 180 -3.29 -12.95 -5.81
CA ILE A 180 -2.58 -12.75 -4.53
C ILE A 180 -2.11 -14.10 -4.06
#